data_3775149d402b6cb9f44ca0562d53a542
#
_entry.id   3775149d402b6cb9f44ca0562d53a542
#
_cell.length_a   1.000
_cell.length_b   1.000
_cell.length_c   1.000
_cell.angle_alpha   90.00
_cell.angle_beta   90.00
_cell.angle_gamma   90.00
#
_symmetry.space_group_name_H-M   'P 1'
#
loop_
_entity.id
_entity.type
_entity.pdbx_description
1 polymer ?
#
loop_
_entity_poly.entity_id
_entity_poly.type
_entity_poly.pdbx_seq_one_letter_code
_entity_poly.pdbx_strand_id
1 'polypeptide(L)'
;SHLRENQYIWLVTGVAGFIGSNILETLLTNNQFVVGIDNFSTGFQRNLDEVKVIVTKNQWDNFTFINGDIFDYKTCEQAMVGIDYVLHQAALGSVPRSIKDPLNTNAANITGFLNMLYAAKNNNIKSFTYAASSSTYGDHPALPKVEENIGKPLSPYAVTKYVNELYAEVFARTYGFKAIGLRYFNVFGKRQDPNGAY
;
A
#
# COMPACT_ATOMS: atom_id res chain seq x y z
N SER A 1 23.20 -4.20 -6.42
CA SER A 1 22.24 -4.28 -5.29
C SER A 1 21.54 -5.63 -5.34
N HIS A 2 21.04 -6.13 -4.24
CA HIS A 2 20.37 -7.43 -4.15
C HIS A 2 19.23 -7.61 -5.19
N LEU A 3 18.47 -6.56 -5.48
CA LEU A 3 17.43 -6.58 -6.52
C LEU A 3 17.97 -6.70 -7.96
N ARG A 4 19.21 -6.31 -8.23
CA ARG A 4 19.81 -6.48 -9.56
C ARG A 4 20.32 -7.89 -9.83
N GLU A 5 20.61 -8.62 -8.76
CA GLU A 5 21.16 -9.98 -8.81
C GLU A 5 20.08 -11.05 -8.68
N ASN A 6 18.89 -10.68 -8.17
CA ASN A 6 17.79 -11.60 -7.93
C ASN A 6 16.48 -11.01 -8.47
N GLN A 7 15.70 -11.84 -9.14
CA GLN A 7 14.38 -11.48 -9.63
C GLN A 7 13.30 -12.09 -8.74
N TYR A 8 12.32 -11.27 -8.39
CA TYR A 8 11.17 -11.64 -7.57
C TYR A 8 9.88 -11.14 -8.22
N ILE A 9 8.75 -11.69 -7.78
CA ILE A 9 7.42 -11.25 -8.19
C ILE A 9 6.83 -10.42 -7.06
N TRP A 10 6.56 -9.15 -7.35
CA TRP A 10 6.04 -8.17 -6.40
C TRP A 10 4.58 -7.86 -6.67
N LEU A 11 3.75 -7.83 -5.64
CA LEU A 11 2.42 -7.24 -5.73
C LEU A 11 2.47 -5.82 -5.15
N VAL A 12 2.10 -4.83 -5.98
CA VAL A 12 1.97 -3.43 -5.57
C VAL A 12 0.49 -3.05 -5.65
N THR A 13 -0.14 -2.77 -4.51
CA THR A 13 -1.51 -2.24 -4.49
C THR A 13 -1.50 -0.72 -4.49
N GLY A 14 -2.53 -0.09 -5.08
CA GLY A 14 -2.51 1.36 -5.30
C GLY A 14 -1.43 1.79 -6.30
N VAL A 15 -1.17 0.93 -7.28
CA VAL A 15 -0.05 1.07 -8.23
C VAL A 15 -0.15 2.28 -9.13
N ALA A 16 -1.36 2.77 -9.41
CA ALA A 16 -1.61 3.98 -10.19
C ALA A 16 -1.59 5.28 -9.35
N GLY A 17 -1.43 5.16 -8.02
CA GLY A 17 -1.27 6.28 -7.11
C GLY A 17 0.13 6.89 -7.12
N PHE A 18 0.32 7.96 -6.36
CA PHE A 18 1.60 8.67 -6.22
C PHE A 18 2.72 7.72 -5.78
N ILE A 19 2.59 7.10 -4.60
CA ILE A 19 3.64 6.23 -4.04
C ILE A 19 3.77 4.95 -4.85
N GLY A 20 2.65 4.29 -5.18
CA GLY A 20 2.62 3.03 -5.90
C GLY A 20 3.31 3.10 -7.27
N SER A 21 3.12 4.18 -8.03
CA SER A 21 3.74 4.36 -9.33
C SER A 21 5.26 4.62 -9.26
N ASN A 22 5.75 5.25 -8.19
CA ASN A 22 7.18 5.40 -7.95
C ASN A 22 7.84 4.07 -7.57
N ILE A 23 7.14 3.25 -6.79
CA ILE A 23 7.57 1.88 -6.48
C ILE A 23 7.61 1.03 -7.74
N LEU A 24 6.57 1.10 -8.59
CA LEU A 24 6.52 0.40 -9.88
C LEU A 24 7.73 0.76 -10.76
N GLU A 25 8.00 2.06 -10.94
CA GLU A 25 9.17 2.55 -11.69
C GLU A 25 10.47 1.94 -11.15
N THR A 26 10.64 1.98 -9.82
CA THR A 26 11.85 1.46 -9.17
C THR A 26 12.01 -0.05 -9.35
N LEU A 27 10.94 -0.83 -9.21
CA LEU A 27 10.99 -2.28 -9.38
C LEU A 27 11.28 -2.67 -10.84
N LEU A 28 10.60 -2.05 -11.80
CA LEU A 28 10.80 -2.35 -13.22
C LEU A 28 12.20 -1.96 -13.70
N THR A 29 12.74 -0.81 -13.27
CA THR A 29 14.12 -0.40 -13.61
C THR A 29 15.18 -1.33 -13.02
N ASN A 30 14.83 -2.11 -12.00
CA ASN A 30 15.65 -3.18 -11.44
C ASN A 30 15.28 -4.57 -11.99
N ASN A 31 14.57 -4.65 -13.12
CA ASN A 31 14.17 -5.87 -13.83
C ASN A 31 13.37 -6.87 -12.97
N GLN A 32 12.57 -6.35 -12.03
CA GLN A 32 11.65 -7.16 -11.24
C GLN A 32 10.35 -7.43 -11.99
N PHE A 33 9.64 -8.51 -11.63
CA PHE A 33 8.27 -8.76 -12.08
C PHE A 33 7.29 -8.09 -11.14
N VAL A 34 6.30 -7.39 -11.68
CA VAL A 34 5.32 -6.64 -10.87
C VAL A 34 3.90 -6.96 -11.30
N VAL A 35 3.09 -7.37 -10.34
CA VAL A 35 1.62 -7.35 -10.45
C VAL A 35 1.14 -6.10 -9.74
N GLY A 36 0.40 -5.25 -10.43
CA GLY A 36 -0.16 -4.03 -9.85
C GLY A 36 -1.67 -4.08 -9.81
N ILE A 37 -2.28 -3.70 -8.70
CA ILE A 37 -3.73 -3.58 -8.56
C ILE A 37 -4.12 -2.15 -8.20
N ASP A 38 -5.12 -1.61 -8.91
CA ASP A 38 -5.70 -0.29 -8.65
C ASP A 38 -7.13 -0.23 -9.23
N ASN A 39 -8.03 0.51 -8.61
CA ASN A 39 -9.38 0.77 -9.09
C ASN A 39 -9.55 2.21 -9.62
N PHE A 40 -8.47 2.98 -9.69
CA PHE A 40 -8.42 4.40 -10.09
C PHE A 40 -9.30 5.34 -9.27
N SER A 41 -9.69 4.97 -8.05
CA SER A 41 -10.49 5.87 -7.20
C SER A 41 -9.73 7.15 -6.79
N THR A 42 -8.40 7.06 -6.68
CA THR A 42 -7.50 8.19 -6.41
C THR A 42 -6.21 8.13 -7.23
N GLY A 43 -5.94 7.01 -7.89
CA GLY A 43 -4.86 6.84 -8.84
C GLY A 43 -5.24 7.34 -10.24
N PHE A 44 -4.25 7.53 -11.10
CA PHE A 44 -4.43 8.05 -12.45
C PHE A 44 -3.71 7.20 -13.49
N GLN A 45 -4.38 6.90 -14.61
CA GLN A 45 -3.77 6.19 -15.74
C GLN A 45 -2.47 6.88 -16.21
N ARG A 46 -2.43 8.22 -16.23
CA ARG A 46 -1.24 9.00 -16.60
C ARG A 46 0.01 8.61 -15.80
N ASN A 47 -0.14 8.19 -14.53
CA ASN A 47 1.01 7.77 -13.71
C ASN A 47 1.64 6.48 -14.25
N LEU A 48 0.82 5.55 -14.71
CA LEU A 48 1.27 4.31 -15.35
C LEU A 48 1.89 4.59 -16.72
N ASP A 49 1.28 5.50 -17.51
CA ASP A 49 1.77 5.91 -18.82
C ASP A 49 3.14 6.57 -18.71
N GLU A 50 3.35 7.43 -17.71
CA GLU A 50 4.67 8.02 -17.43
C GLU A 50 5.72 6.96 -17.10
N VAL A 51 5.40 5.98 -16.26
CA VAL A 51 6.33 4.87 -15.95
C VAL A 51 6.67 4.11 -17.22
N LYS A 52 5.67 3.81 -18.07
CA LYS A 52 5.86 3.11 -19.35
C LYS A 52 6.84 3.82 -20.29
N VAL A 53 6.82 5.15 -20.31
CA VAL A 53 7.75 5.95 -21.12
C VAL A 53 9.18 5.93 -20.55
N ILE A 54 9.33 5.84 -19.24
CA ILE A 54 10.63 5.89 -18.54
C ILE A 54 11.39 4.57 -18.66
N VAL A 55 10.68 3.43 -18.54
CA VAL A 55 11.29 2.10 -18.56
C VAL A 55 11.44 1.57 -19.99
N THR A 56 12.34 0.60 -20.20
CA THR A 56 12.45 -0.07 -21.51
C THR A 56 11.23 -0.94 -21.79
N LYS A 57 11.00 -1.29 -23.07
CA LYS A 57 9.92 -2.21 -23.45
C LYS A 57 10.00 -3.54 -22.67
N ASN A 58 11.19 -4.14 -22.59
CA ASN A 58 11.38 -5.42 -21.87
C ASN A 58 11.06 -5.30 -20.38
N GLN A 59 11.37 -4.15 -19.75
CA GLN A 59 11.02 -3.90 -18.36
C GLN A 59 9.51 -3.71 -18.18
N TRP A 60 8.86 -3.01 -19.12
CA TRP A 60 7.41 -2.86 -19.10
C TRP A 60 6.68 -4.18 -19.31
N ASP A 61 7.21 -5.08 -20.12
CA ASP A 61 6.63 -6.41 -20.36
C ASP A 61 6.64 -7.31 -19.07
N ASN A 62 7.40 -6.92 -18.03
CA ASN A 62 7.36 -7.54 -16.70
C ASN A 62 6.24 -7.02 -15.80
N PHE A 63 5.40 -6.10 -16.29
CA PHE A 63 4.30 -5.53 -15.52
C PHE A 63 2.95 -6.09 -15.95
N THR A 64 2.20 -6.64 -15.00
CA THR A 64 0.82 -7.05 -15.19
C THR A 64 -0.09 -6.15 -14.36
N PHE A 65 -1.07 -5.51 -15.00
CA PHE A 65 -2.02 -4.65 -14.34
C PHE A 65 -3.36 -5.36 -14.13
N ILE A 66 -3.90 -5.26 -12.92
CA ILE A 66 -5.24 -5.72 -12.54
C ILE A 66 -6.06 -4.48 -12.19
N ASN A 67 -7.06 -4.17 -13.02
CA ASN A 67 -8.08 -3.18 -12.67
C ASN A 67 -9.07 -3.83 -11.69
N GLY A 68 -8.92 -3.54 -10.41
CA GLY A 68 -9.70 -4.20 -9.37
C GLY A 68 -9.67 -3.47 -8.04
N ASP A 69 -10.64 -3.78 -7.20
CA ASP A 69 -10.79 -3.20 -5.86
C ASP A 69 -10.36 -4.19 -4.78
N ILE A 70 -9.51 -3.75 -3.87
CA ILE A 70 -9.10 -4.54 -2.71
C ILE A 70 -10.25 -4.85 -1.74
N PHE A 71 -11.37 -4.14 -1.85
CA PHE A 71 -12.59 -4.47 -1.14
C PHE A 71 -13.19 -5.82 -1.58
N ASP A 72 -12.97 -6.23 -2.82
CA ASP A 72 -13.33 -7.56 -3.31
C ASP A 72 -12.24 -8.60 -2.95
N TYR A 73 -12.57 -9.51 -2.03
CA TYR A 73 -11.63 -10.53 -1.58
C TYR A 73 -11.16 -11.45 -2.72
N LYS A 74 -12.02 -11.77 -3.69
CA LYS A 74 -11.62 -12.63 -4.83
C LYS A 74 -10.54 -11.98 -5.67
N THR A 75 -10.65 -10.70 -5.90
CA THR A 75 -9.62 -9.91 -6.59
C THR A 75 -8.29 -9.95 -5.82
N CYS A 76 -8.33 -9.79 -4.50
CA CYS A 76 -7.13 -9.91 -3.65
C CYS A 76 -6.49 -11.30 -3.71
N GLU A 77 -7.30 -12.34 -3.64
CA GLU A 77 -6.85 -13.73 -3.69
C GLU A 77 -6.20 -14.07 -5.05
N GLN A 78 -6.82 -13.66 -6.15
CA GLN A 78 -6.27 -13.85 -7.50
C GLN A 78 -4.96 -13.09 -7.71
N ALA A 79 -4.89 -11.85 -7.24
CA ALA A 79 -3.69 -11.03 -7.35
C ALA A 79 -2.50 -11.58 -6.54
N MET A 80 -2.76 -12.40 -5.54
CA MET A 80 -1.75 -12.94 -4.63
C MET A 80 -1.05 -14.21 -5.16
N VAL A 81 -1.57 -14.81 -6.25
CA VAL A 81 -1.02 -16.07 -6.78
C VAL A 81 0.40 -15.88 -7.32
N GLY A 82 1.34 -16.65 -6.79
CA GLY A 82 2.74 -16.66 -7.24
C GLY A 82 3.56 -15.44 -6.78
N ILE A 83 3.03 -14.62 -5.88
CA ILE A 83 3.73 -13.44 -5.36
C ILE A 83 4.79 -13.83 -4.32
N ASP A 84 5.95 -13.20 -4.40
CA ASP A 84 7.00 -13.30 -3.37
C ASP A 84 6.83 -12.24 -2.28
N TYR A 85 6.58 -10.98 -2.68
CA TYR A 85 6.54 -9.81 -1.79
C TYR A 85 5.34 -8.92 -2.08
N VAL A 86 4.74 -8.38 -1.03
CA VAL A 86 3.63 -7.42 -1.14
C VAL A 86 4.07 -6.04 -0.64
N LEU A 87 3.82 -5.01 -1.45
CA LEU A 87 3.94 -3.60 -1.10
C LEU A 87 2.54 -2.97 -1.17
N HIS A 88 1.85 -2.95 -0.03
CA HIS A 88 0.47 -2.50 0.06
C HIS A 88 0.39 -0.99 0.29
N GLN A 89 0.07 -0.26 -0.79
CA GLN A 89 -0.06 1.20 -0.78
C GLN A 89 -1.52 1.67 -0.97
N ALA A 90 -2.41 0.78 -1.41
CA ALA A 90 -3.82 1.12 -1.64
C ALA A 90 -4.51 1.57 -0.36
N ALA A 91 -5.03 2.77 -0.37
CA ALA A 91 -5.83 3.35 0.70
C ALA A 91 -6.50 4.63 0.21
N LEU A 92 -7.60 5.01 0.83
CA LEU A 92 -8.14 6.36 0.72
C LEU A 92 -7.45 7.26 1.76
N GLY A 93 -6.44 8.01 1.30
CA GLY A 93 -5.77 9.05 2.09
C GLY A 93 -6.64 10.28 2.28
N SER A 94 -6.22 11.20 3.15
CA SER A 94 -6.87 12.48 3.45
C SER A 94 -7.80 12.46 4.67
N VAL A 95 -7.41 13.23 5.67
CA VAL A 95 -8.23 13.49 6.87
C VAL A 95 -9.56 14.15 6.49
N PRO A 96 -9.61 15.25 5.67
CA PRO A 96 -10.87 15.85 5.27
C PRO A 96 -11.82 14.90 4.55
N ARG A 97 -11.29 14.04 3.66
CA ARG A 97 -12.11 13.01 2.97
C ARG A 97 -12.73 12.06 3.98
N SER A 98 -11.96 11.57 4.94
CA SER A 98 -12.44 10.62 5.95
C SER A 98 -13.52 11.19 6.86
N ILE A 99 -13.50 12.50 7.12
CA ILE A 99 -14.54 13.19 7.86
C ILE A 99 -15.83 13.30 7.02
N LYS A 100 -15.68 13.59 5.72
CA LYS A 100 -16.80 13.74 4.80
C LYS A 100 -17.47 12.39 4.46
N ASP A 101 -16.67 11.35 4.28
CA ASP A 101 -17.12 10.00 3.92
C ASP A 101 -16.35 8.93 4.71
N PRO A 102 -16.70 8.73 6.00
CA PRO A 102 -16.04 7.74 6.83
C PRO A 102 -16.35 6.30 6.44
N LEU A 103 -17.52 6.03 5.86
CA LEU A 103 -17.92 4.67 5.49
C LEU A 103 -17.05 4.14 4.33
N ASN A 104 -16.87 4.93 3.28
CA ASN A 104 -16.03 4.54 2.16
C ASN A 104 -14.54 4.47 2.58
N THR A 105 -14.10 5.41 3.42
CA THR A 105 -12.74 5.36 4.01
C THR A 105 -12.52 4.07 4.81
N ASN A 106 -13.49 3.66 5.63
CA ASN A 106 -13.44 2.41 6.39
C ASN A 106 -13.41 1.19 5.45
N ALA A 107 -14.27 1.14 4.45
CA ALA A 107 -14.34 0.04 3.50
C ALA A 107 -12.99 -0.19 2.79
N ALA A 108 -12.40 0.88 2.25
CA ALA A 108 -11.12 0.79 1.57
C ALA A 108 -9.95 0.47 2.54
N ASN A 109 -9.86 1.20 3.67
CA ASN A 109 -8.67 1.17 4.51
C ASN A 109 -8.67 0.03 5.54
N ILE A 110 -9.84 -0.42 5.99
CA ILE A 110 -9.93 -1.52 6.97
C ILE A 110 -10.29 -2.82 6.27
N THR A 111 -11.44 -2.90 5.57
CA THR A 111 -11.86 -4.14 4.92
C THR A 111 -10.90 -4.52 3.81
N GLY A 112 -10.51 -3.56 2.96
CA GLY A 112 -9.54 -3.80 1.89
C GLY A 112 -8.18 -4.23 2.41
N PHE A 113 -7.68 -3.60 3.47
CA PHE A 113 -6.43 -4.02 4.13
C PHE A 113 -6.53 -5.45 4.67
N LEU A 114 -7.61 -5.78 5.38
CA LEU A 114 -7.82 -7.12 5.95
C LEU A 114 -7.89 -8.19 4.86
N ASN A 115 -8.59 -7.91 3.75
CA ASN A 115 -8.64 -8.80 2.59
C ASN A 115 -7.24 -9.10 2.05
N MET A 116 -6.41 -8.06 1.86
CA MET A 116 -5.04 -8.21 1.40
C MET A 116 -4.17 -8.98 2.38
N LEU A 117 -4.27 -8.66 3.67
CA LEU A 117 -3.50 -9.32 4.72
C LEU A 117 -3.86 -10.82 4.83
N TYR A 118 -5.15 -11.14 4.74
CA TYR A 118 -5.65 -12.51 4.80
C TYR A 118 -5.26 -13.30 3.55
N ALA A 119 -5.39 -12.73 2.36
CA ALA A 119 -4.93 -13.35 1.12
C ALA A 119 -3.41 -13.61 1.14
N ALA A 120 -2.62 -12.66 1.64
CA ALA A 120 -1.18 -12.80 1.78
C ALA A 120 -0.79 -13.95 2.72
N LYS A 121 -1.44 -14.01 3.89
CA LYS A 121 -1.24 -15.09 4.86
C LYS A 121 -1.55 -16.47 4.26
N ASN A 122 -2.58 -16.58 3.42
CA ASN A 122 -2.97 -17.86 2.80
C ASN A 122 -2.03 -18.29 1.66
N ASN A 123 -1.25 -17.39 1.09
CA ASN A 123 -0.36 -17.66 -0.04
C ASN A 123 1.14 -17.78 0.32
N ASN A 124 1.47 -17.83 1.62
CA ASN A 124 2.84 -18.02 2.11
C ASN A 124 3.88 -17.06 1.51
N ILE A 125 3.50 -15.79 1.31
CA ILE A 125 4.42 -14.79 0.78
C ILE A 125 5.59 -14.54 1.73
N LYS A 126 6.73 -14.10 1.18
CA LYS A 126 7.97 -13.89 1.96
C LYS A 126 7.89 -12.67 2.89
N SER A 127 7.24 -11.59 2.45
CA SER A 127 7.05 -10.39 3.25
C SER A 127 5.86 -9.56 2.77
N PHE A 128 5.14 -8.99 3.72
CA PHE A 128 4.07 -8.02 3.52
C PHE A 128 4.44 -6.70 4.19
N THR A 129 4.71 -5.68 3.38
CA THR A 129 4.99 -4.32 3.86
C THR A 129 3.83 -3.41 3.48
N TYR A 130 3.37 -2.57 4.40
CA TYR A 130 2.22 -1.71 4.17
C TYR A 130 2.43 -0.26 4.61
N ALA A 131 1.72 0.64 3.96
CA ALA A 131 1.65 2.04 4.32
C ALA A 131 0.81 2.24 5.60
N ALA A 132 1.46 2.26 6.76
CA ALA A 132 0.92 2.83 7.97
C ALA A 132 0.98 4.37 7.88
N SER A 133 0.76 5.09 8.96
CA SER A 133 0.69 6.56 8.90
C SER A 133 1.18 7.19 10.19
N SER A 134 1.86 8.33 10.08
CA SER A 134 2.18 9.20 11.22
C SER A 134 0.93 9.72 11.95
N SER A 135 -0.26 9.69 11.31
CA SER A 135 -1.52 10.02 11.97
C SER A 135 -1.87 9.10 13.15
N THR A 136 -1.25 7.90 13.22
CA THR A 136 -1.39 6.97 14.35
C THR A 136 -0.80 7.55 15.64
N TYR A 137 0.16 8.48 15.56
CA TYR A 137 0.66 9.17 16.77
C TYR A 137 -0.39 10.04 17.46
N GLY A 138 -1.44 10.43 16.76
CA GLY A 138 -2.59 11.14 17.34
C GLY A 138 -2.21 12.41 18.09
N ASP A 139 -2.78 12.59 19.28
CA ASP A 139 -2.57 13.73 20.17
C ASP A 139 -1.35 13.59 21.11
N HIS A 140 -0.50 12.57 20.91
CA HIS A 140 0.67 12.39 21.77
C HIS A 140 1.62 13.59 21.66
N PRO A 141 1.99 14.28 22.78
CA PRO A 141 2.67 15.58 22.73
C PRO A 141 4.19 15.48 22.48
N ALA A 142 4.83 14.35 22.83
CA ALA A 142 6.28 14.24 22.83
C ALA A 142 6.91 14.30 21.43
N LEU A 143 8.10 14.91 21.36
CA LEU A 143 8.99 14.95 20.21
C LEU A 143 10.40 14.53 20.66
N PRO A 144 11.14 13.77 19.86
CA PRO A 144 10.69 13.16 18.59
C PRO A 144 9.60 12.11 18.79
N LYS A 145 8.83 11.82 17.71
CA LYS A 145 7.90 10.70 17.73
C LYS A 145 8.69 9.39 17.72
N VAL A 146 8.28 8.46 18.57
CA VAL A 146 8.82 7.08 18.63
C VAL A 146 7.68 6.08 18.56
N GLU A 147 7.94 4.92 18.01
CA GLU A 147 6.91 3.96 17.61
C GLU A 147 6.07 3.44 18.78
N GLU A 148 6.66 3.32 19.96
CA GLU A 148 6.02 2.79 21.18
C GLU A 148 5.01 3.75 21.79
N ASN A 149 5.14 5.05 21.49
CA ASN A 149 4.35 6.09 22.15
C ASN A 149 3.35 6.71 21.18
N ILE A 150 2.09 6.28 21.28
CA ILE A 150 0.98 6.83 20.51
C ILE A 150 -0.05 7.46 21.42
N GLY A 151 -0.74 8.48 20.91
CA GLY A 151 -1.90 9.10 21.56
C GLY A 151 -3.21 8.55 20.99
N LYS A 152 -4.27 9.36 21.12
CA LYS A 152 -5.60 9.03 20.58
C LYS A 152 -5.70 9.50 19.13
N PRO A 153 -6.23 8.66 18.21
CA PRO A 153 -6.49 9.07 16.82
C PRO A 153 -7.38 10.31 16.75
N LEU A 154 -7.02 11.27 15.87
CA LEU A 154 -7.73 12.56 15.75
C LEU A 154 -8.67 12.62 14.53
N SER A 155 -8.83 11.54 13.77
CA SER A 155 -9.70 11.51 12.58
C SER A 155 -10.12 10.09 12.26
N PRO A 156 -11.21 9.88 11.48
CA PRO A 156 -11.58 8.57 10.97
C PRO A 156 -10.43 7.92 10.18
N TYR A 157 -9.68 8.68 9.37
CA TYR A 157 -8.49 8.19 8.69
C TYR A 157 -7.44 7.64 9.66
N ALA A 158 -7.12 8.38 10.72
CA ALA A 158 -6.16 7.93 11.74
C ALA A 158 -6.63 6.64 12.42
N VAL A 159 -7.93 6.52 12.72
CA VAL A 159 -8.52 5.28 13.25
C VAL A 159 -8.28 4.12 12.29
N THR A 160 -8.56 4.30 10.99
CA THR A 160 -8.37 3.19 10.01
C THR A 160 -6.92 2.74 9.94
N LYS A 161 -5.96 3.67 10.00
CA LYS A 161 -4.53 3.32 9.95
C LYS A 161 -4.06 2.63 11.23
N TYR A 162 -4.57 3.04 12.37
CA TYR A 162 -4.27 2.35 13.64
C TYR A 162 -4.86 0.94 13.67
N VAL A 163 -6.08 0.75 13.17
CA VAL A 163 -6.70 -0.57 13.06
C VAL A 163 -5.86 -1.52 12.18
N ASN A 164 -5.23 -1.02 11.11
CA ASN A 164 -4.33 -1.84 10.30
C ASN A 164 -3.15 -2.39 11.13
N GLU A 165 -2.57 -1.57 12.00
CA GLU A 165 -1.48 -1.99 12.89
C GLU A 165 -1.96 -3.05 13.90
N LEU A 166 -3.17 -2.88 14.46
CA LEU A 166 -3.77 -3.86 15.36
C LEU A 166 -4.01 -5.21 14.66
N TYR A 167 -4.52 -5.21 13.42
CA TYR A 167 -4.67 -6.43 12.63
C TYR A 167 -3.33 -7.10 12.35
N ALA A 168 -2.32 -6.33 11.94
CA ALA A 168 -1.00 -6.87 11.66
C ALA A 168 -0.39 -7.54 12.91
N GLU A 169 -0.54 -6.93 14.09
CA GLU A 169 -0.08 -7.49 15.36
C GLU A 169 -0.82 -8.79 15.72
N VAL A 170 -2.14 -8.80 15.60
CA VAL A 170 -2.96 -10.00 15.90
C VAL A 170 -2.63 -11.12 14.91
N PHE A 171 -2.44 -10.82 13.62
CA PHE A 171 -2.03 -11.83 12.63
C PHE A 171 -0.67 -12.44 12.94
N ALA A 172 0.29 -11.64 13.43
CA ALA A 172 1.59 -12.14 13.87
C ALA A 172 1.44 -13.11 15.06
N ARG A 173 0.62 -12.78 16.05
CA ARG A 173 0.41 -13.61 17.24
C ARG A 173 -0.40 -14.88 16.95
N THR A 174 -1.47 -14.76 16.15
CA THR A 174 -2.44 -15.84 15.95
C THR A 174 -2.04 -16.79 14.83
N TYR A 175 -1.47 -16.26 13.75
CA TYR A 175 -1.15 -17.04 12.55
C TYR A 175 0.35 -17.15 12.28
N GLY A 176 1.20 -16.51 13.07
CA GLY A 176 2.65 -16.41 12.80
C GLY A 176 2.99 -15.55 11.56
N PHE A 177 2.01 -14.85 10.98
CA PHE A 177 2.17 -14.03 9.80
C PHE A 177 2.58 -12.61 10.17
N LYS A 178 3.85 -12.26 9.91
CA LYS A 178 4.40 -10.95 10.25
C LYS A 178 4.28 -9.99 9.06
N ALA A 179 3.68 -8.83 9.32
CA ALA A 179 3.64 -7.70 8.38
C ALA A 179 4.44 -6.51 8.94
N ILE A 180 4.99 -5.70 8.04
CA ILE A 180 5.81 -4.53 8.38
C ILE A 180 5.03 -3.27 8.03
N GLY A 181 4.62 -2.50 9.03
CA GLY A 181 3.96 -1.20 8.85
C GLY A 181 4.98 -0.07 8.89
N LEU A 182 4.98 0.78 7.87
CA LEU A 182 5.82 1.97 7.81
C LEU A 182 4.95 3.21 8.04
N ARG A 183 5.12 3.89 9.18
CA ARG A 183 4.37 5.12 9.49
C ARG A 183 4.93 6.28 8.69
N TYR A 184 4.43 6.43 7.47
CA TYR A 184 4.82 7.54 6.61
C TYR A 184 4.46 8.87 7.26
N PHE A 185 5.41 9.79 7.28
CA PHE A 185 5.19 11.21 7.48
C PHE A 185 4.83 11.85 6.13
N ASN A 186 4.90 13.19 6.03
CA ASN A 186 4.66 13.85 4.75
C ASN A 186 5.73 13.45 3.74
N VAL A 187 5.29 12.87 2.64
CA VAL A 187 6.13 12.44 1.52
C VAL A 187 5.91 13.35 0.33
N PHE A 188 6.94 13.50 -0.51
CA PHE A 188 6.89 14.29 -1.73
C PHE A 188 7.64 13.58 -2.86
N GLY A 189 7.30 13.87 -4.10
CA GLY A 189 7.99 13.29 -5.24
C GLY A 189 7.22 13.40 -6.55
N LYS A 190 7.75 12.73 -7.59
CA LYS A 190 7.13 12.66 -8.91
C LYS A 190 5.70 12.10 -8.78
N ARG A 191 4.80 12.56 -9.65
CA ARG A 191 3.40 12.10 -9.76
C ARG A 191 2.54 12.36 -8.51
N GLN A 192 3.04 13.21 -7.60
CA GLN A 192 2.20 13.72 -6.53
C GLN A 192 1.13 14.64 -7.11
N ASP A 193 -0.13 14.42 -6.72
CA ASP A 193 -1.21 15.33 -7.10
C ASP A 193 -1.12 16.60 -6.24
N PRO A 194 -0.94 17.80 -6.83
CA PRO A 194 -0.89 19.05 -6.08
C PRO A 194 -2.18 19.36 -5.30
N ASN A 195 -3.31 18.75 -5.70
CA ASN A 195 -4.60 18.84 -5.00
C ASN A 195 -4.86 17.61 -4.11
N GLY A 196 -3.87 16.76 -3.95
CA GLY A 196 -3.96 15.54 -3.16
C GLY A 196 -3.93 15.76 -1.66
N ALA A 197 -3.76 14.68 -0.92
CA ALA A 197 -3.85 14.65 0.55
C ALA A 197 -2.57 15.14 1.27
N TYR A 198 -1.55 15.55 0.52
CA TYR A 198 -0.24 15.99 1.04
C TYR A 198 0.12 17.37 0.52
#